data_e0709ec35d1934adb7cc9c6050111510
#
_entry.id   e0709ec35d1934adb7cc9c6050111510
#
_cell.length_a   1.000
_cell.length_b   1.000
_cell.length_c   1.000
_cell.angle_alpha   90.00
_cell.angle_beta   90.00
_cell.angle_gamma   90.00
#
_symmetry.space_group_name_H-M   'P 1'
#
loop_
_entity.id
_entity.type
_entity.pdbx_description
1 polymer ?
#
loop_
_entity_poly.entity_id
_entity_poly.type
_entity_poly.pdbx_seq_one_letter_code
_entity_poly.pdbx_strand_id
1 'polypeptide(L)'
;MPIAATFEIEYLQYLDADGKLVRDDLPAFARDVKQLVELYKLMLFVRVFDGKAIALQRTGKLGTYASCLGHEAAHVAIGSAMQEDDVFAPMYREYGAQFYRGVKPREVLLYWGGDERGNDFSGPAHDFAWCVPIATQCMHAAGAALAFKVRKEPRVAVTVVGDGGSSKGDFNGAINVAGAM
;
A
#
# COMPACT_ATOMS: atom_id res chain seq x y z
N MET A 1 -39.38 -2.53 17.94
CA MET A 1 -38.98 -1.70 16.78
C MET A 1 -38.64 -2.66 15.64
N PRO A 2 -39.03 -2.41 14.40
CA PRO A 2 -38.67 -3.29 13.28
C PRO A 2 -37.17 -3.20 12.98
N ILE A 3 -36.59 -4.33 12.59
CA ILE A 3 -35.19 -4.37 12.10
C ILE A 3 -35.17 -3.76 10.70
N ALA A 4 -34.36 -2.74 10.48
CA ALA A 4 -34.24 -2.05 9.19
C ALA A 4 -33.31 -2.77 8.20
N ALA A 5 -32.25 -3.47 8.71
CA ALA A 5 -31.31 -4.24 7.92
C ALA A 5 -30.67 -5.34 8.77
N THR A 6 -30.28 -6.45 8.12
CA THR A 6 -29.42 -7.50 8.67
C THR A 6 -28.31 -7.75 7.68
N PHE A 7 -27.07 -7.93 8.15
CA PHE A 7 -25.94 -8.26 7.31
C PHE A 7 -25.02 -9.22 8.04
N GLU A 8 -24.28 -10.02 7.26
CA GLU A 8 -23.29 -10.95 7.75
C GLU A 8 -21.88 -10.46 7.37
N ILE A 9 -20.91 -10.71 8.23
CA ILE A 9 -19.49 -10.42 7.96
C ILE A 9 -18.76 -11.74 7.94
N GLU A 10 -18.20 -12.07 6.78
CA GLU A 10 -17.37 -13.27 6.65
C GLU A 10 -16.01 -13.07 7.33
N TYR A 11 -15.56 -14.10 8.03
CA TYR A 11 -14.22 -14.16 8.61
C TYR A 11 -13.31 -15.01 7.72
N LEU A 12 -12.39 -14.35 7.00
CA LEU A 12 -11.44 -15.03 6.13
C LEU A 12 -10.13 -15.29 6.86
N GLN A 13 -9.80 -16.56 7.06
CA GLN A 13 -8.56 -16.99 7.69
C GLN A 13 -8.02 -18.22 6.95
N TYR A 14 -6.75 -18.20 6.55
CA TYR A 14 -6.05 -19.34 5.94
C TYR A 14 -5.09 -20.04 6.90
N LEU A 15 -4.52 -19.31 7.85
CA LEU A 15 -3.58 -19.83 8.83
C LEU A 15 -4.08 -19.52 10.24
N ASP A 16 -3.92 -20.48 11.16
CA ASP A 16 -4.11 -20.25 12.59
C ASP A 16 -2.88 -19.56 13.22
N ALA A 17 -2.92 -19.35 14.54
CA ALA A 17 -1.84 -18.73 15.29
C ALA A 17 -0.54 -19.55 15.29
N ASP A 18 -0.63 -20.86 15.05
CA ASP A 18 0.49 -21.79 14.98
C ASP A 18 1.02 -21.96 13.54
N GLY A 19 0.44 -21.24 12.57
CA GLY A 19 0.81 -21.30 11.17
C GLY A 19 0.28 -22.51 10.42
N LYS A 20 -0.71 -23.22 10.96
CA LYS A 20 -1.36 -24.35 10.30
C LYS A 20 -2.48 -23.87 9.40
N LEU A 21 -2.65 -24.55 8.26
CA LEU A 21 -3.78 -24.29 7.37
C LEU A 21 -5.10 -24.66 8.04
N VAL A 22 -6.06 -23.72 7.98
CA VAL A 22 -7.45 -23.91 8.47
C VAL A 22 -8.46 -23.99 7.32
N ARG A 23 -8.00 -23.83 6.07
CA ARG A 23 -8.80 -23.93 4.83
C ARG A 23 -7.97 -24.55 3.72
N ASP A 24 -8.64 -25.28 2.81
CA ASP A 24 -7.99 -25.96 1.68
C ASP A 24 -8.09 -25.16 0.35
N ASP A 25 -8.94 -24.15 0.29
CA ASP A 25 -9.21 -23.32 -0.88
C ASP A 25 -8.20 -22.16 -1.03
N LEU A 26 -6.91 -22.49 -0.96
CA LEU A 26 -5.84 -21.51 -1.07
C LEU A 26 -5.86 -20.78 -2.42
N PRO A 27 -5.61 -19.46 -2.43
CA PRO A 27 -5.42 -18.70 -3.66
C PRO A 27 -4.21 -19.25 -4.45
N ALA A 28 -4.25 -19.07 -5.77
CA ALA A 28 -3.26 -19.68 -6.68
C ALA A 28 -1.80 -19.33 -6.30
N PHE A 29 -1.52 -18.08 -5.96
CA PHE A 29 -0.17 -17.63 -5.56
C PHE A 29 0.36 -18.37 -4.33
N ALA A 30 -0.51 -18.76 -3.39
CA ALA A 30 -0.12 -19.45 -2.17
C ALA A 30 0.34 -20.90 -2.42
N ARG A 31 0.11 -21.42 -3.62
CA ARG A 31 0.60 -22.75 -4.07
C ARG A 31 1.93 -22.67 -4.81
N ASP A 32 2.36 -21.47 -5.18
CA ASP A 32 3.66 -21.24 -5.83
C ASP A 32 4.73 -20.90 -4.78
N VAL A 33 5.48 -21.92 -4.37
CA VAL A 33 6.54 -21.77 -3.37
C VAL A 33 7.63 -20.80 -3.82
N LYS A 34 7.92 -20.71 -5.12
CA LYS A 34 8.92 -19.75 -5.61
C LYS A 34 8.44 -18.31 -5.42
N GLN A 35 7.19 -18.04 -5.78
CA GLN A 35 6.58 -16.74 -5.57
C GLN A 35 6.54 -16.38 -4.07
N LEU A 36 6.12 -17.31 -3.21
CA LEU A 36 6.10 -17.08 -1.76
C LEU A 36 7.50 -16.73 -1.21
N VAL A 37 8.54 -17.43 -1.66
CA VAL A 37 9.93 -17.15 -1.24
C VAL A 37 10.36 -15.75 -1.68
N GLU A 38 10.03 -15.31 -2.90
CA GLU A 38 10.38 -13.95 -3.36
C GLU A 38 9.61 -12.87 -2.58
N LEU A 39 8.34 -13.08 -2.31
CA LEU A 39 7.55 -12.17 -1.46
C LEU A 39 8.16 -12.09 -0.04
N TYR A 40 8.53 -13.22 0.55
CA TYR A 40 9.16 -13.27 1.86
C TYR A 40 10.53 -12.58 1.89
N LYS A 41 11.36 -12.77 0.87
CA LYS A 41 12.63 -12.04 0.74
C LYS A 41 12.41 -10.53 0.72
N LEU A 42 11.40 -10.06 0.00
CA LEU A 42 11.06 -8.64 -0.02
C LEU A 42 10.58 -8.15 1.35
N MET A 43 9.77 -8.93 2.06
CA MET A 43 9.38 -8.60 3.45
C MET A 43 10.59 -8.44 4.37
N LEU A 44 11.56 -9.36 4.27
CA LEU A 44 12.81 -9.27 5.03
C LEU A 44 13.63 -8.03 4.63
N PHE A 45 13.70 -7.74 3.34
CA PHE A 45 14.36 -6.54 2.84
C PHE A 45 13.72 -5.27 3.40
N VAL A 46 12.39 -5.17 3.38
CA VAL A 46 11.64 -4.04 3.97
C VAL A 46 11.95 -3.88 5.45
N ARG A 47 12.00 -4.99 6.21
CA ARG A 47 12.33 -5.01 7.64
C ARG A 47 13.74 -4.47 7.91
N VAL A 48 14.73 -4.93 7.14
CA VAL A 48 16.12 -4.49 7.26
C VAL A 48 16.26 -3.03 6.86
N PHE A 49 15.59 -2.61 5.78
CA PHE A 49 15.55 -1.22 5.33
C PHE A 49 14.97 -0.30 6.41
N ASP A 50 13.81 -0.67 6.98
CA ASP A 50 13.15 0.10 8.04
C ASP A 50 14.05 0.31 9.24
N GLY A 51 14.69 -0.75 9.73
CA GLY A 51 15.66 -0.66 10.83
C GLY A 51 16.84 0.25 10.52
N LYS A 52 17.34 0.22 9.27
CA LYS A 52 18.43 1.10 8.82
C LYS A 52 17.97 2.56 8.73
N ALA A 53 16.78 2.83 8.21
CA ALA A 53 16.22 4.18 8.13
C ALA A 53 15.99 4.80 9.51
N ILE A 54 15.47 4.02 10.47
CA ILE A 54 15.36 4.44 11.89
C ILE A 54 16.73 4.79 12.48
N ALA A 55 17.76 3.97 12.22
CA ALA A 55 19.11 4.26 12.71
C ALA A 55 19.68 5.57 12.11
N LEU A 56 19.42 5.82 10.82
CA LEU A 56 19.82 7.06 10.15
C LEU A 56 19.07 8.28 10.73
N GLN A 57 17.78 8.14 10.99
CA GLN A 57 16.97 9.19 11.61
C GLN A 57 17.49 9.52 13.02
N ARG A 58 17.75 8.51 13.87
CA ARG A 58 18.27 8.69 15.22
C ARG A 58 19.65 9.35 15.28
N THR A 59 20.43 9.22 14.22
CA THR A 59 21.75 9.85 14.08
C THR A 59 21.72 11.19 13.34
N GLY A 60 20.53 11.74 13.07
CA GLY A 60 20.34 13.03 12.40
C GLY A 60 20.68 13.04 10.92
N LYS A 61 20.84 11.86 10.29
CA LYS A 61 21.10 11.75 8.84
C LYS A 61 19.83 11.75 7.99
N LEU A 62 18.67 11.53 8.62
CA LEU A 62 17.35 11.78 8.06
C LEU A 62 16.63 12.79 8.95
N GLY A 63 15.76 13.63 8.36
CA GLY A 63 14.97 14.63 9.09
C GLY A 63 13.90 13.95 9.92
N THR A 64 13.03 13.20 9.30
CA THR A 64 12.04 12.34 9.95
C THR A 64 11.96 11.01 9.21
N TYR A 65 11.23 10.05 9.77
CA TYR A 65 10.96 8.77 9.09
C TYR A 65 9.75 8.10 9.71
N ALA A 66 8.84 7.64 8.88
CA ALA A 66 7.68 6.88 9.31
C ALA A 66 7.98 5.38 9.19
N SER A 67 8.22 4.70 10.31
CA SER A 67 8.47 3.26 10.33
C SER A 67 7.26 2.47 9.81
N CYS A 68 7.54 1.41 9.04
CA CYS A 68 6.54 0.45 8.55
C CYS A 68 6.63 -0.91 9.26
N LEU A 69 7.30 -0.97 10.41
CA LEU A 69 7.48 -2.19 11.19
C LEU A 69 6.11 -2.87 11.47
N GLY A 70 6.00 -4.14 11.09
CA GLY A 70 4.77 -4.93 11.21
C GLY A 70 3.84 -4.88 9.99
N HIS A 71 4.09 -3.99 9.02
CA HIS A 71 3.27 -3.83 7.81
C HIS A 71 3.84 -4.57 6.58
N GLU A 72 4.96 -5.27 6.72
CA GLU A 72 5.72 -5.82 5.59
C GLU A 72 4.86 -6.74 4.71
N ALA A 73 4.12 -7.66 5.32
CA ALA A 73 3.28 -8.60 4.59
C ALA A 73 2.14 -7.89 3.84
N ALA A 74 1.43 -6.97 4.52
CA ALA A 74 0.33 -6.23 3.91
C ALA A 74 0.81 -5.39 2.71
N HIS A 75 1.92 -4.66 2.87
CA HIS A 75 2.45 -3.80 1.81
C HIS A 75 2.99 -4.60 0.62
N VAL A 76 3.73 -5.68 0.87
CA VAL A 76 4.24 -6.54 -0.21
C VAL A 76 3.08 -7.22 -0.95
N ALA A 77 2.04 -7.67 -0.23
CA ALA A 77 0.84 -8.24 -0.83
C ALA A 77 0.11 -7.24 -1.72
N ILE A 78 -0.08 -5.99 -1.27
CA ILE A 78 -0.69 -4.92 -2.07
C ILE A 78 0.08 -4.74 -3.39
N GLY A 79 1.41 -4.55 -3.31
CA GLY A 79 2.22 -4.38 -4.51
C GLY A 79 2.15 -5.56 -5.46
N SER A 80 2.14 -6.80 -4.92
CA SER A 80 2.10 -8.03 -5.72
C SER A 80 0.74 -8.32 -6.37
N ALA A 81 -0.33 -7.73 -5.85
CA ALA A 81 -1.68 -7.88 -6.39
C ALA A 81 -1.98 -6.90 -7.55
N MET A 82 -1.15 -5.87 -7.72
CA MET A 82 -1.31 -4.85 -8.74
C MET A 82 -0.67 -5.28 -10.07
N GLN A 83 -1.27 -4.84 -11.17
CA GLN A 83 -0.65 -4.92 -12.50
C GLN A 83 0.37 -3.80 -12.68
N GLU A 84 1.25 -3.94 -13.68
CA GLU A 84 2.31 -2.98 -13.96
C GLU A 84 1.77 -1.58 -14.30
N ASP A 85 0.66 -1.52 -15.05
CA ASP A 85 0.01 -0.29 -15.51
C ASP A 85 -1.05 0.26 -14.55
N ASP A 86 -1.36 -0.44 -13.45
CA ASP A 86 -2.17 0.11 -12.36
C ASP A 86 -1.47 1.31 -11.72
N VAL A 87 -2.25 2.15 -11.06
CA VAL A 87 -1.75 3.34 -10.37
C VAL A 87 -1.79 3.14 -8.88
N PHE A 88 -0.67 3.38 -8.22
CA PHE A 88 -0.59 3.42 -6.78
C PHE A 88 -0.53 4.88 -6.29
N ALA A 89 -1.44 5.23 -5.39
CA ALA A 89 -1.43 6.50 -4.66
C ALA A 89 -1.03 6.21 -3.20
N PRO A 90 0.27 6.22 -2.87
CA PRO A 90 0.76 5.87 -1.54
C PRO A 90 0.47 6.98 -0.52
N MET A 91 0.40 6.60 0.75
CA MET A 91 0.54 7.55 1.85
C MET A 91 2.03 7.76 2.15
N TYR A 92 2.54 7.29 3.28
CA TYR A 92 3.93 7.52 3.67
C TYR A 92 4.61 6.30 4.35
N ARG A 93 3.97 5.13 4.34
CA ARG A 93 4.52 3.90 4.97
C ARG A 93 4.59 2.71 4.04
N GLU A 94 3.98 2.74 2.88
CA GLU A 94 3.77 1.58 2.03
C GLU A 94 5.04 1.18 1.24
N TYR A 95 6.21 1.24 1.89
CA TYR A 95 7.50 0.98 1.24
C TYR A 95 7.57 -0.42 0.62
N GLY A 96 6.95 -1.42 1.24
CA GLY A 96 6.91 -2.78 0.67
C GLY A 96 6.19 -2.84 -0.68
N ALA A 97 5.06 -2.13 -0.82
CA ALA A 97 4.34 -2.01 -2.08
C ALA A 97 5.18 -1.25 -3.12
N GLN A 98 5.78 -0.14 -2.71
CA GLN A 98 6.61 0.69 -3.57
C GLN A 98 7.85 -0.05 -4.07
N PHE A 99 8.56 -0.79 -3.19
CA PHE A 99 9.72 -1.59 -3.59
C PHE A 99 9.33 -2.72 -4.55
N TYR A 100 8.19 -3.39 -4.31
CA TYR A 100 7.68 -4.38 -5.24
C TYR A 100 7.43 -3.77 -6.63
N ARG A 101 6.89 -2.56 -6.68
CA ARG A 101 6.62 -1.81 -7.91
C ARG A 101 7.86 -1.14 -8.52
N GLY A 102 9.01 -1.23 -7.89
CA GLY A 102 10.30 -0.81 -8.46
C GLY A 102 10.86 0.52 -7.94
N VAL A 103 10.23 1.19 -6.98
CA VAL A 103 10.80 2.34 -6.27
C VAL A 103 12.11 1.90 -5.61
N LYS A 104 13.13 2.74 -5.69
CA LYS A 104 14.45 2.40 -5.15
C LYS A 104 14.57 2.84 -3.68
N PRO A 105 15.26 2.06 -2.83
CA PRO A 105 15.48 2.41 -1.43
C PRO A 105 16.10 3.81 -1.23
N ARG A 106 16.99 4.21 -2.14
CA ARG A 106 17.62 5.53 -2.11
C ARG A 106 16.60 6.67 -2.30
N GLU A 107 15.55 6.46 -3.11
CA GLU A 107 14.51 7.47 -3.37
C GLU A 107 13.72 7.72 -2.09
N VAL A 108 13.37 6.65 -1.37
CA VAL A 108 12.75 6.73 -0.03
C VAL A 108 13.64 7.52 0.94
N LEU A 109 14.94 7.21 0.98
CA LEU A 109 15.87 7.89 1.87
C LEU A 109 16.11 9.36 1.49
N LEU A 110 16.14 9.69 0.19
CA LEU A 110 16.22 11.07 -0.28
C LEU A 110 15.01 11.87 0.19
N TYR A 111 13.81 11.34 -0.01
CA TYR A 111 12.58 12.00 0.43
C TYR A 111 12.61 12.31 1.93
N TRP A 112 12.87 11.32 2.78
CA TRP A 112 12.96 11.50 4.23
C TRP A 112 14.17 12.32 4.69
N GLY A 113 15.15 12.47 3.82
CA GLY A 113 16.28 13.39 3.97
C GLY A 113 15.95 14.84 3.62
N GLY A 114 14.74 15.11 3.11
CA GLY A 114 14.31 16.46 2.69
C GLY A 114 14.63 16.81 1.24
N ASP A 115 14.96 15.82 0.41
CA ASP A 115 15.25 16.01 -1.02
C ASP A 115 14.06 15.58 -1.87
N GLU A 116 13.39 16.52 -2.51
CA GLU A 116 12.18 16.28 -3.33
C GLU A 116 12.42 15.33 -4.51
N ARG A 117 13.66 15.18 -4.97
CA ARG A 117 14.02 14.18 -5.99
C ARG A 117 13.72 12.75 -5.57
N GLY A 118 13.53 12.50 -4.28
CA GLY A 118 13.05 11.23 -3.76
C GLY A 118 11.62 10.87 -4.19
N ASN A 119 10.84 11.82 -4.69
CA ASN A 119 9.51 11.61 -5.25
C ASN A 119 9.51 11.37 -6.78
N ASP A 120 10.64 11.50 -7.43
CA ASP A 120 10.82 11.19 -8.85
C ASP A 120 11.25 9.73 -9.00
N PHE A 121 10.25 8.84 -8.95
CA PHE A 121 10.48 7.41 -8.95
C PHE A 121 11.02 6.91 -10.29
N SER A 122 12.16 6.25 -10.29
CA SER A 122 12.77 5.68 -11.49
C SER A 122 12.10 4.38 -11.99
N GLY A 123 11.22 3.78 -11.22
CA GLY A 123 10.53 2.52 -11.53
C GLY A 123 9.12 2.72 -12.03
N PRO A 124 8.12 2.92 -11.16
CA PRO A 124 6.71 2.96 -11.56
C PRO A 124 6.35 4.28 -12.24
N ALA A 125 6.08 4.25 -13.54
CA ALA A 125 5.82 5.44 -14.35
C ALA A 125 4.48 6.13 -14.03
N HIS A 126 3.56 5.45 -13.36
CA HIS A 126 2.19 5.92 -13.13
C HIS A 126 1.84 6.12 -11.66
N ASP A 127 2.73 5.78 -10.73
CA ASP A 127 2.47 5.93 -9.31
C ASP A 127 2.60 7.40 -8.89
N PHE A 128 1.72 7.82 -7.98
CA PHE A 128 1.79 9.16 -7.40
C PHE A 128 2.96 9.29 -6.43
N ALA A 129 3.46 10.51 -6.31
CA ALA A 129 4.37 10.90 -5.24
C ALA A 129 3.73 10.68 -3.85
N TRP A 130 4.55 10.60 -2.81
CA TRP A 130 4.04 10.49 -1.44
C TRP A 130 3.16 11.66 -1.04
N CYS A 131 2.09 11.35 -0.34
CA CYS A 131 1.21 12.35 0.23
C CYS A 131 1.16 12.16 1.76
N VAL A 132 1.85 13.01 2.50
CA VAL A 132 1.90 12.94 3.97
C VAL A 132 0.58 13.39 4.63
N PRO A 133 -0.15 14.42 4.13
CA PRO A 133 -1.45 14.77 4.67
C PRO A 133 -2.42 13.59 4.56
N ILE A 134 -2.89 13.11 5.72
CA ILE A 134 -3.67 11.87 5.86
C ILE A 134 -4.94 11.93 5.00
N ALA A 135 -5.23 10.85 4.28
CA ALA A 135 -6.37 10.61 3.40
C ALA A 135 -6.41 11.43 2.09
N THR A 136 -5.48 12.36 1.85
CA THR A 136 -5.42 13.11 0.57
C THR A 136 -5.19 12.18 -0.62
N GLN A 137 -4.38 11.13 -0.45
CA GLN A 137 -4.12 10.12 -1.48
C GLN A 137 -5.39 9.38 -1.94
N CYS A 138 -6.42 9.31 -1.10
CA CYS A 138 -7.70 8.71 -1.47
C CYS A 138 -8.39 9.51 -2.59
N MET A 139 -8.33 10.83 -2.54
CA MET A 139 -8.85 11.71 -3.59
C MET A 139 -8.06 11.54 -4.90
N HIS A 140 -6.74 11.38 -4.80
CA HIS A 140 -5.89 11.12 -5.97
C HIS A 140 -6.28 9.78 -6.63
N ALA A 141 -6.44 8.72 -5.85
CA ALA A 141 -6.86 7.42 -6.36
C ALA A 141 -8.25 7.46 -7.00
N ALA A 142 -9.22 8.12 -6.36
CA ALA A 142 -10.57 8.28 -6.91
C ALA A 142 -10.55 9.06 -8.25
N GLY A 143 -9.73 10.11 -8.34
CA GLY A 143 -9.55 10.88 -9.58
C GLY A 143 -8.92 10.06 -10.70
N ALA A 144 -7.89 9.26 -10.39
CA ALA A 144 -7.26 8.36 -11.34
C ALA A 144 -8.23 7.27 -11.84
N ALA A 145 -8.97 6.65 -10.93
CA ALA A 145 -9.98 5.64 -11.28
C ALA A 145 -11.10 6.23 -12.17
N LEU A 146 -11.55 7.46 -11.88
CA LEU A 146 -12.49 8.16 -12.74
C LEU A 146 -11.92 8.40 -14.14
N ALA A 147 -10.65 8.79 -14.25
CA ALA A 147 -10.00 8.97 -15.54
C ALA A 147 -9.95 7.65 -16.34
N PHE A 148 -9.65 6.52 -15.70
CA PHE A 148 -9.68 5.19 -16.34
C PHE A 148 -11.07 4.83 -16.83
N LYS A 149 -12.10 5.08 -16.01
CA LYS A 149 -13.50 4.85 -16.39
C LYS A 149 -13.90 5.66 -17.63
N VAL A 150 -13.57 6.95 -17.66
CA VAL A 150 -13.87 7.85 -18.79
C VAL A 150 -13.14 7.40 -20.05
N ARG A 151 -11.88 6.95 -19.92
CA ARG A 151 -11.06 6.46 -21.03
C ARG A 151 -11.35 5.02 -21.41
N LYS A 152 -12.17 4.29 -20.64
CA LYS A 152 -12.47 2.86 -20.79
C LYS A 152 -11.20 1.99 -20.70
N GLU A 153 -10.26 2.37 -19.86
CA GLU A 153 -9.04 1.63 -19.58
C GLU A 153 -9.30 0.58 -18.49
N PRO A 154 -8.91 -0.71 -18.68
CA PRO A 154 -9.09 -1.77 -17.67
C PRO A 154 -8.00 -1.70 -16.59
N ARG A 155 -7.85 -0.56 -15.93
CA ARG A 155 -6.82 -0.29 -14.93
C ARG A 155 -7.45 0.00 -13.57
N VAL A 156 -6.68 -0.20 -12.52
CA VAL A 156 -7.09 0.05 -11.14
C VAL A 156 -6.23 1.15 -10.52
N ALA A 157 -6.84 1.98 -9.70
CA ALA A 157 -6.13 2.89 -8.82
C ALA A 157 -6.22 2.36 -7.38
N VAL A 158 -5.07 2.12 -6.77
CA VAL A 158 -4.96 1.55 -5.42
C VAL A 158 -4.42 2.60 -4.46
N THR A 159 -5.02 2.68 -3.28
CA THR A 159 -4.51 3.50 -2.18
C THR A 159 -4.70 2.79 -0.85
N VAL A 160 -3.97 3.23 0.16
CA VAL A 160 -4.03 2.69 1.52
C VAL A 160 -4.33 3.83 2.49
N VAL A 161 -5.17 3.56 3.47
CA VAL A 161 -5.50 4.50 4.53
C VAL A 161 -5.52 3.79 5.87
N GLY A 162 -4.98 4.42 6.91
CA GLY A 162 -5.12 3.94 8.28
C GLY A 162 -6.53 4.25 8.84
N ASP A 163 -6.90 3.55 9.90
CA ASP A 163 -8.18 3.70 10.60
C ASP A 163 -8.48 5.16 10.98
N GLY A 164 -7.50 5.88 11.50
CA GLY A 164 -7.65 7.32 11.80
C GLY A 164 -7.92 8.19 10.58
N GLY A 165 -7.41 7.79 9.40
CA GLY A 165 -7.66 8.48 8.14
C GLY A 165 -9.10 8.34 7.64
N SER A 166 -9.75 7.23 7.95
CA SER A 166 -11.15 6.98 7.56
C SER A 166 -12.16 7.96 8.20
N SER A 167 -11.75 8.66 9.25
CA SER A 167 -12.57 9.69 9.90
C SER A 167 -12.46 11.07 9.24
N LYS A 168 -11.56 11.24 8.24
CA LYS A 168 -11.40 12.52 7.55
C LYS A 168 -12.41 12.72 6.43
N GLY A 169 -12.79 13.99 6.22
CA GLY A 169 -13.67 14.39 5.13
C GLY A 169 -13.16 14.00 3.75
N ASP A 170 -11.85 14.07 3.53
CA ASP A 170 -11.20 13.68 2.28
C ASP A 170 -11.44 12.20 1.93
N PHE A 171 -11.35 11.30 2.93
CA PHE A 171 -11.68 9.89 2.75
C PHE A 171 -13.14 9.68 2.36
N ASN A 172 -14.06 10.28 3.11
CA ASN A 172 -15.50 10.18 2.84
C ASN A 172 -15.85 10.79 1.46
N GLY A 173 -15.23 11.93 1.12
CA GLY A 173 -15.37 12.55 -0.19
C GLY A 173 -14.87 11.65 -1.33
N ALA A 174 -13.71 11.02 -1.15
CA ALA A 174 -13.14 10.10 -2.14
C ALA A 174 -14.04 8.89 -2.39
N ILE A 175 -14.53 8.24 -1.33
CA ILE A 175 -15.46 7.10 -1.44
C ILE A 175 -16.76 7.52 -2.11
N ASN A 176 -17.30 8.68 -1.74
CA ASN A 176 -18.54 9.19 -2.35
C ASN A 176 -18.35 9.44 -3.85
N VAL A 177 -17.24 10.06 -4.26
CA VAL A 177 -16.92 10.25 -5.69
C VAL A 177 -16.76 8.90 -6.39
N ALA A 178 -15.99 7.97 -5.83
CA ALA A 178 -15.77 6.66 -6.42
C ALA A 178 -17.06 5.82 -6.56
N GLY A 179 -18.00 5.98 -5.62
CA GLY A 179 -19.29 5.27 -5.66
C GLY A 179 -20.36 5.93 -6.54
N ALA A 180 -20.29 7.26 -6.73
CA ALA A 180 -21.27 8.00 -7.52
C ALA A 180 -20.92 8.09 -9.01
N MET A 181 -19.62 8.05 -9.35
CA MET A 181 -19.10 8.24 -10.72
C MET A 181 -18.69 6.91 -11.35
#